data_f0cfcb06a466aca15f433e45133300d9
#
_entry.id   f0cfcb06a466aca15f433e45133300d9
#
_cell.length_a   1.000
_cell.length_b   1.000
_cell.length_c   1.000
_cell.angle_alpha   90.00
_cell.angle_beta   90.00
_cell.angle_gamma   90.00
#
_symmetry.space_group_name_H-M   'P 1'
#
loop_
_entity.id
_entity.type
_entity.pdbx_description
1 polymer ?
#
loop_
_entity_poly.entity_id
_entity_poly.type
_entity_poly.pdbx_seq_one_letter_code
_entity_poly.pdbx_strand_id
1 'polypeptide(L)'
;LGTVPYLKDGKVEMTESVAMCTYLCEQYGPSDLIVSPDEDDYADYLNWLAHSDATLTFPLTVYLRYALQEVGVADAAAEGYKRWFLARLRLLEKKLESREYLCSDRFTLADICVSYAIYLATSLNVNEALKPNIARWSEKLFDRDAFKRATSQRFIEDS
;
A
#
# COMPACT_ATOMS: atom_id res chain seq x y z
N LEU A 1 0.39 11.51 -20.29
CA LEU A 1 -0.65 11.68 -19.25
C LEU A 1 -0.14 12.37 -17.97
N GLY A 2 1.18 12.40 -17.70
CA GLY A 2 1.76 13.07 -16.53
C GLY A 2 1.42 12.42 -15.18
N THR A 3 0.92 11.19 -15.18
CA THR A 3 0.60 10.42 -13.98
C THR A 3 1.61 9.31 -13.74
N VAL A 4 1.91 9.03 -12.48
CA VAL A 4 2.76 7.94 -12.02
C VAL A 4 1.97 7.16 -10.96
N PRO A 5 1.94 5.82 -11.03
CA PRO A 5 2.59 4.95 -12.00
C PRO A 5 1.86 4.90 -13.37
N TYR A 6 2.53 4.40 -14.39
CA TYR A 6 1.96 4.13 -15.70
C TYR A 6 2.47 2.78 -16.23
N LEU A 7 1.56 1.89 -16.59
CA LEU A 7 1.86 0.59 -17.18
C LEU A 7 1.42 0.60 -18.65
N LYS A 8 2.28 0.10 -19.51
CA LYS A 8 1.95 -0.21 -20.90
C LYS A 8 2.34 -1.65 -21.21
N ASP A 9 1.36 -2.41 -21.70
CA ASP A 9 1.53 -3.80 -22.11
C ASP A 9 0.77 -4.04 -23.43
N GLY A 10 1.49 -4.01 -24.54
CA GLY A 10 0.92 -4.04 -25.86
C GLY A 10 -0.07 -2.89 -26.12
N LYS A 11 -1.37 -3.21 -26.15
CA LYS A 11 -2.46 -2.23 -26.31
C LYS A 11 -3.09 -1.79 -24.97
N VAL A 12 -2.69 -2.44 -23.88
CA VAL A 12 -3.20 -2.12 -22.52
C VAL A 12 -2.41 -0.93 -21.98
N GLU A 13 -3.12 0.06 -21.46
CA GLU A 13 -2.55 1.21 -20.76
C GLU A 13 -3.30 1.41 -19.45
N MET A 14 -2.57 1.51 -18.33
CA MET A 14 -3.14 1.60 -16.99
C MET A 14 -2.43 2.66 -16.14
N THR A 15 -3.18 3.28 -15.22
CA THR A 15 -2.68 4.33 -14.31
C THR A 15 -2.87 4.00 -12.84
N GLU A 16 -3.73 3.03 -12.50
CA GLU A 16 -4.07 2.67 -11.13
C GLU A 16 -3.20 1.52 -10.63
N SER A 17 -2.37 1.76 -9.61
CA SER A 17 -1.36 0.80 -9.13
C SER A 17 -1.96 -0.54 -8.68
N VAL A 18 -3.06 -0.53 -7.95
CA VAL A 18 -3.74 -1.76 -7.50
C VAL A 18 -4.27 -2.57 -8.69
N ALA A 19 -4.88 -1.89 -9.66
CA ALA A 19 -5.36 -2.53 -10.88
C ALA A 19 -4.21 -3.09 -11.72
N MET A 20 -3.09 -2.37 -11.85
CA MET A 20 -1.87 -2.85 -12.52
C MET A 20 -1.33 -4.12 -11.88
N CYS A 21 -1.22 -4.13 -10.56
CA CYS A 21 -0.73 -5.29 -9.82
C CYS A 21 -1.65 -6.50 -10.02
N THR A 22 -2.98 -6.30 -9.95
CA THR A 22 -3.97 -7.36 -10.21
C THR A 22 -3.84 -7.89 -11.64
N TYR A 23 -3.79 -6.99 -12.62
CA TYR A 23 -3.61 -7.34 -14.02
C TYR A 23 -2.34 -8.17 -14.26
N LEU A 24 -1.20 -7.74 -13.71
CA LEU A 24 0.07 -8.46 -13.87
C LEU A 24 0.02 -9.86 -13.25
N CYS A 25 -0.59 -9.98 -12.07
CA CYS A 25 -0.77 -11.28 -11.42
C CYS A 25 -1.67 -12.22 -12.24
N GLU A 26 -2.75 -11.72 -12.82
CA GLU A 26 -3.70 -12.52 -13.61
C GLU A 26 -3.15 -12.90 -14.98
N GLN A 27 -2.42 -12.00 -15.65
CA GLN A 27 -1.91 -12.24 -16.99
C GLN A 27 -0.61 -13.06 -17.02
N TYR A 28 0.26 -12.85 -16.04
CA TYR A 28 1.63 -13.38 -16.08
C TYR A 28 1.93 -14.34 -14.93
N GLY A 29 0.95 -14.67 -14.08
CA GLY A 29 1.09 -15.57 -12.94
C GLY A 29 2.27 -16.55 -13.01
N PRO A 30 2.39 -17.52 -12.17
CA PRO A 30 1.43 -18.12 -11.26
C PRO A 30 1.12 -17.22 -10.09
N SER A 31 -0.10 -17.25 -9.65
CA SER A 31 -0.53 -16.22 -8.75
C SER A 31 -1.01 -16.72 -7.39
N ASP A 32 -0.09 -17.25 -6.61
CA ASP A 32 -0.30 -17.41 -5.16
C ASP A 32 -0.56 -16.06 -4.46
N LEU A 33 -0.37 -14.95 -5.18
CA LEU A 33 -0.62 -13.60 -4.70
C LEU A 33 -2.09 -13.20 -4.79
N ILE A 34 -2.89 -13.86 -5.62
CA ILE A 34 -4.32 -13.63 -5.75
C ILE A 34 -5.09 -14.57 -4.83
N VAL A 35 -6.15 -14.04 -4.22
CA VAL A 35 -7.15 -14.85 -3.52
C VAL A 35 -8.29 -15.11 -4.49
N SER A 36 -8.60 -16.39 -4.72
CA SER A 36 -9.64 -16.81 -5.65
C SER A 36 -11.05 -16.61 -5.09
N PRO A 37 -12.08 -16.45 -5.97
CA PRO A 37 -13.47 -16.26 -5.52
C PRO A 37 -14.05 -17.40 -4.69
N ASP A 38 -13.46 -18.58 -4.72
CA ASP A 38 -13.83 -19.77 -3.95
C ASP A 38 -13.13 -19.89 -2.59
N GLU A 39 -12.19 -18.98 -2.28
CA GLU A 39 -11.53 -18.91 -0.97
C GLU A 39 -12.34 -18.06 0.02
N ASP A 40 -12.36 -18.47 1.29
CA ASP A 40 -13.13 -17.81 2.36
C ASP A 40 -12.77 -16.31 2.54
N ASP A 41 -11.51 -15.95 2.35
CA ASP A 41 -11.02 -14.58 2.51
C ASP A 41 -11.17 -13.71 1.25
N TYR A 42 -11.84 -14.16 0.19
CA TYR A 42 -11.95 -13.41 -1.06
C TYR A 42 -12.58 -12.03 -0.90
N ALA A 43 -13.67 -11.92 -0.16
CA ALA A 43 -14.31 -10.63 0.08
C ALA A 43 -13.41 -9.67 0.89
N ASP A 44 -12.70 -10.19 1.89
CA ASP A 44 -11.70 -9.43 2.64
C ASP A 44 -10.54 -8.98 1.75
N TYR A 45 -10.06 -9.84 0.87
CA TYR A 45 -9.02 -9.52 -0.10
C TYR A 45 -9.41 -8.34 -1.00
N LEU A 46 -10.59 -8.37 -1.61
CA LEU A 46 -11.09 -7.26 -2.42
C LEU A 46 -11.20 -5.97 -1.60
N ASN A 47 -11.69 -6.10 -0.36
CA ASN A 47 -11.80 -4.96 0.54
C ASN A 47 -10.43 -4.37 0.90
N TRP A 48 -9.41 -5.19 1.18
CA TRP A 48 -8.07 -4.71 1.46
C TRP A 48 -7.40 -4.05 0.26
N LEU A 49 -7.61 -4.55 -0.96
CA LEU A 49 -7.13 -3.90 -2.18
C LEU A 49 -7.70 -2.48 -2.31
N ALA A 50 -9.01 -2.32 -2.20
CA ALA A 50 -9.66 -1.00 -2.25
C ALA A 50 -9.25 -0.11 -1.06
N HIS A 51 -9.14 -0.70 0.14
CA HIS A 51 -8.76 0.01 1.37
C HIS A 51 -7.32 0.57 1.30
N SER A 52 -6.41 -0.16 0.66
CA SER A 52 -5.02 0.26 0.52
C SER A 52 -4.88 1.60 -0.18
N ASP A 53 -5.65 1.82 -1.23
CA ASP A 53 -5.57 3.02 -2.06
C ASP A 53 -6.50 4.13 -1.53
N ALA A 54 -7.81 3.88 -1.50
CA ALA A 54 -8.81 4.88 -1.16
C ALA A 54 -8.76 5.32 0.32
N THR A 55 -8.38 4.42 1.24
CA THR A 55 -8.48 4.68 2.68
C THR A 55 -7.14 4.97 3.34
N LEU A 56 -6.06 4.33 2.87
CA LEU A 56 -4.73 4.47 3.49
C LEU A 56 -3.81 5.37 2.66
N THR A 57 -3.67 5.15 1.36
CA THR A 57 -2.72 5.91 0.54
C THR A 57 -3.23 7.32 0.25
N PHE A 58 -4.50 7.49 -0.08
CA PHE A 58 -5.07 8.80 -0.40
C PHE A 58 -4.88 9.86 0.71
N PRO A 59 -5.15 9.58 2.00
CA PRO A 59 -4.87 10.54 3.07
C PRO A 59 -3.41 10.97 3.16
N LEU A 60 -2.47 10.05 2.91
CA LEU A 60 -1.04 10.36 2.90
C LEU A 60 -0.65 11.23 1.70
N THR A 61 -1.30 11.06 0.55
CA THR A 61 -1.10 11.93 -0.62
C THR A 61 -1.52 13.37 -0.33
N VAL A 62 -2.64 13.56 0.35
CA VAL A 62 -3.09 14.90 0.78
C VAL A 62 -2.14 15.49 1.83
N TYR A 63 -1.71 14.67 2.79
CA TYR A 63 -0.70 15.07 3.78
C TYR A 63 0.61 15.50 3.11
N LEU A 64 1.15 14.67 2.20
CA LEU A 64 2.36 15.00 1.43
C LEU A 64 2.24 16.34 0.74
N ARG A 65 1.13 16.59 0.06
CA ARG A 65 0.90 17.84 -0.66
C ARG A 65 0.99 19.06 0.25
N TYR A 66 0.22 19.09 1.32
CA TYR A 66 0.08 20.30 2.14
C TYR A 66 1.10 20.40 3.28
N ALA A 67 1.67 19.29 3.74
CA ALA A 67 2.71 19.31 4.76
C ALA A 67 4.13 19.53 4.21
N LEU A 68 4.40 19.09 2.96
CA LEU A 68 5.76 19.07 2.41
C LEU A 68 5.94 19.83 1.10
N GLN A 69 4.90 19.97 0.27
CA GLN A 69 5.01 20.65 -1.03
C GLN A 69 4.38 22.05 -1.01
N GLU A 70 3.20 22.20 -0.47
CA GLU A 70 2.45 23.47 -0.38
C GLU A 70 2.32 23.91 1.08
N VAL A 71 3.45 24.03 1.79
CA VAL A 71 3.50 24.34 3.22
C VAL A 71 2.85 25.70 3.50
N GLY A 72 2.01 25.76 4.54
CA GLY A 72 1.28 26.95 4.95
C GLY A 72 -0.01 27.22 4.17
N VAL A 73 -0.28 26.48 3.09
CA VAL A 73 -1.50 26.67 2.29
C VAL A 73 -2.73 26.04 2.94
N ALA A 74 -2.57 24.84 3.52
CA ALA A 74 -3.67 24.10 4.12
C ALA A 74 -3.21 23.19 5.28
N ASP A 75 -2.46 23.71 6.23
CA ASP A 75 -1.88 22.97 7.35
C ASP A 75 -2.94 22.19 8.17
N ALA A 76 -4.11 22.81 8.39
CA ALA A 76 -5.22 22.14 9.09
C ALA A 76 -5.74 20.92 8.33
N ALA A 77 -5.72 20.94 6.99
CA ALA A 77 -6.08 19.79 6.18
C ALA A 77 -5.00 18.70 6.28
N ALA A 78 -3.71 19.06 6.19
CA ALA A 78 -2.61 18.12 6.37
C ALA A 78 -2.73 17.36 7.70
N GLU A 79 -2.89 18.07 8.81
CA GLU A 79 -3.07 17.47 10.13
C GLU A 79 -4.37 16.66 10.24
N GLY A 80 -5.45 17.09 9.59
CA GLY A 80 -6.71 16.36 9.52
C GLY A 80 -6.53 14.99 8.82
N TYR A 81 -5.87 14.96 7.69
CA TYR A 81 -5.63 13.74 6.92
C TYR A 81 -4.60 12.80 7.57
N LYS A 82 -3.58 13.35 8.25
CA LYS A 82 -2.68 12.56 9.11
C LYS A 82 -3.47 11.81 10.20
N ARG A 83 -4.33 12.54 10.95
CA ARG A 83 -5.20 11.91 11.96
C ARG A 83 -6.15 10.88 11.37
N TRP A 84 -6.70 11.16 10.18
CA TRP A 84 -7.54 10.20 9.48
C TRP A 84 -6.79 8.90 9.19
N PHE A 85 -5.62 8.98 8.55
CA PHE A 85 -4.78 7.81 8.28
C PHE A 85 -4.53 7.00 9.56
N LEU A 86 -4.02 7.63 10.61
CA LEU A 86 -3.72 6.95 11.88
C LEU A 86 -4.96 6.28 12.50
N ALA A 87 -6.13 6.88 12.38
CA ALA A 87 -7.37 6.29 12.87
C ALA A 87 -7.79 5.04 12.09
N ARG A 88 -7.49 4.95 10.80
CA ARG A 88 -7.81 3.79 9.94
C ARG A 88 -6.89 2.60 10.19
N LEU A 89 -5.70 2.81 10.71
CA LEU A 89 -4.78 1.73 11.09
C LEU A 89 -5.35 0.81 12.19
N ARG A 90 -6.39 1.20 12.91
CA ARG A 90 -7.04 0.35 13.93
C ARG A 90 -7.60 -0.95 13.34
N LEU A 91 -8.16 -0.90 12.13
CA LEU A 91 -8.67 -2.08 11.45
C LEU A 91 -7.53 -3.04 11.08
N LEU A 92 -6.44 -2.50 10.55
CA LEU A 92 -5.24 -3.25 10.20
C LEU A 92 -4.62 -3.90 11.44
N GLU A 93 -4.44 -3.15 12.52
CA GLU A 93 -3.90 -3.66 13.78
C GLU A 93 -4.72 -4.84 14.31
N LYS A 94 -6.06 -4.69 14.34
CA LYS A 94 -6.97 -5.75 14.79
C LYS A 94 -6.88 -7.00 13.91
N LYS A 95 -6.80 -6.85 12.58
CA LYS A 95 -6.68 -7.98 11.66
C LYS A 95 -5.40 -8.78 11.92
N LEU A 96 -4.31 -8.10 12.24
CA LEU A 96 -2.99 -8.67 12.46
C LEU A 96 -2.75 -9.21 13.89
N GLU A 97 -3.72 -9.10 14.81
CA GLU A 97 -3.63 -9.70 16.15
C GLU A 97 -3.48 -11.22 16.11
N SER A 98 -4.17 -11.87 15.19
CA SER A 98 -4.22 -13.34 15.07
C SER A 98 -3.73 -13.86 13.72
N ARG A 99 -3.27 -12.99 12.84
CA ARG A 99 -2.85 -13.36 11.47
C ARG A 99 -1.44 -12.88 11.17
N GLU A 100 -0.74 -13.68 10.41
CA GLU A 100 0.59 -13.36 9.87
C GLU A 100 0.50 -12.57 8.56
N TYR A 101 -0.58 -12.78 7.80
CA TYR A 101 -0.91 -12.12 6.54
C TYR A 101 -2.38 -11.68 6.53
N LEU A 102 -2.73 -10.77 5.64
CA LEU A 102 -4.08 -10.19 5.60
C LEU A 102 -5.14 -11.19 5.15
N CYS A 103 -4.81 -12.08 4.22
CA CYS A 103 -5.77 -13.01 3.63
C CYS A 103 -5.15 -14.39 3.41
N SER A 104 -5.97 -15.43 3.49
CA SER A 104 -5.66 -16.82 3.10
C SER A 104 -4.41 -17.41 3.73
N ASP A 105 -4.02 -16.91 4.90
CA ASP A 105 -2.85 -17.32 5.70
C ASP A 105 -1.54 -17.41 4.89
N ARG A 106 -1.45 -16.63 3.80
CA ARG A 106 -0.28 -16.50 2.93
C ARG A 106 -0.06 -15.06 2.50
N PHE A 107 1.14 -14.77 2.04
CA PHE A 107 1.47 -13.48 1.43
C PHE A 107 0.70 -13.30 0.11
N THR A 108 -0.09 -12.24 0.03
CA THR A 108 -0.95 -11.94 -1.12
C THR A 108 -0.75 -10.50 -1.62
N LEU A 109 -1.42 -10.15 -2.72
CA LEU A 109 -1.43 -8.79 -3.24
C LEU A 109 -2.03 -7.79 -2.24
N ALA A 110 -2.93 -8.22 -1.36
CA ALA A 110 -3.43 -7.37 -0.27
C ALA A 110 -2.30 -6.90 0.65
N ASP A 111 -1.36 -7.80 1.00
CA ASP A 111 -0.19 -7.45 1.81
C ASP A 111 0.73 -6.47 1.07
N ILE A 112 0.94 -6.66 -0.23
CA ILE A 112 1.76 -5.75 -1.05
C ILE A 112 1.15 -4.35 -1.06
N CYS A 113 -0.13 -4.24 -1.41
CA CYS A 113 -0.79 -2.95 -1.58
C CYS A 113 -0.93 -2.19 -0.24
N VAL A 114 -1.32 -2.89 0.83
CA VAL A 114 -1.47 -2.27 2.16
C VAL A 114 -0.11 -1.89 2.76
N SER A 115 0.91 -2.75 2.61
CA SER A 115 2.25 -2.43 3.13
C SER A 115 2.90 -1.23 2.44
N TYR A 116 2.55 -0.96 1.17
CA TYR A 116 2.99 0.25 0.49
C TYR A 116 2.51 1.52 1.22
N ALA A 117 1.28 1.56 1.72
CA ALA A 117 0.80 2.71 2.49
C ALA A 117 1.58 2.90 3.80
N ILE A 118 1.98 1.80 4.46
CA ILE A 118 2.85 1.87 5.67
C ILE A 118 4.26 2.34 5.30
N TYR A 119 4.81 1.87 4.19
CA TYR A 119 6.10 2.34 3.68
C TYR A 119 6.08 3.83 3.34
N LEU A 120 5.02 4.31 2.69
CA LEU A 120 4.82 5.73 2.40
C LEU A 120 4.70 6.55 3.69
N ALA A 121 3.93 6.08 4.68
CA ALA A 121 3.82 6.73 5.99
C ALA A 121 5.18 6.85 6.68
N THR A 122 6.02 5.82 6.61
CA THR A 122 7.39 5.84 7.14
C THR A 122 8.24 6.88 6.42
N SER A 123 8.17 6.92 5.09
CA SER A 123 8.89 7.90 4.27
C SER A 123 8.46 9.36 4.54
N LEU A 124 7.25 9.55 5.04
CA LEU A 124 6.68 10.86 5.41
C LEU A 124 6.82 11.19 6.91
N ASN A 125 7.51 10.35 7.69
CA ASN A 125 7.63 10.47 9.15
C ASN A 125 6.26 10.50 9.88
N VAL A 126 5.28 9.72 9.38
CA VAL A 126 3.93 9.57 9.97
C VAL A 126 3.78 8.21 10.69
N ASN A 127 4.88 7.51 10.92
CA ASN A 127 4.91 6.16 11.48
C ASN A 127 5.08 6.09 13.01
N GLU A 128 5.21 7.22 13.71
CA GLU A 128 5.41 7.28 15.17
C GLU A 128 4.30 6.58 15.99
N ALA A 129 3.13 6.40 15.38
CA ALA A 129 1.97 5.78 16.02
C ALA A 129 1.67 4.36 15.49
N LEU A 130 2.61 3.71 14.80
CA LEU A 130 2.42 2.33 14.36
C LEU A 130 2.33 1.41 15.59
N LYS A 131 1.26 0.63 15.62
CA LYS A 131 1.03 -0.34 16.68
C LYS A 131 1.83 -1.63 16.46
N PRO A 132 2.05 -2.44 17.51
CA PRO A 132 2.99 -3.56 17.49
C PRO A 132 2.73 -4.60 16.38
N ASN A 133 1.47 -4.94 16.09
CA ASN A 133 1.17 -5.93 15.08
C ASN A 133 1.46 -5.41 13.67
N ILE A 134 1.14 -4.14 13.41
CA ILE A 134 1.47 -3.47 12.14
C ILE A 134 2.99 -3.38 11.98
N ALA A 135 3.72 -2.97 13.02
CA ALA A 135 5.18 -2.87 12.98
C ALA A 135 5.81 -4.24 12.66
N ARG A 136 5.48 -5.27 13.42
CA ARG A 136 5.94 -6.65 13.18
C ARG A 136 5.66 -7.13 11.75
N TRP A 137 4.43 -6.93 11.28
CA TRP A 137 4.00 -7.35 9.95
C TRP A 137 4.74 -6.59 8.84
N SER A 138 4.84 -5.26 8.94
CA SER A 138 5.52 -4.45 7.93
C SER A 138 7.02 -4.71 7.89
N GLU A 139 7.69 -4.85 9.03
CA GLU A 139 9.12 -5.23 9.10
C GLU A 139 9.38 -6.54 8.36
N LYS A 140 8.55 -7.57 8.62
CA LYS A 140 8.65 -8.85 7.91
C LYS A 140 8.51 -8.70 6.39
N LEU A 141 7.57 -7.86 5.92
CA LEU A 141 7.36 -7.65 4.48
C LEU A 141 8.50 -6.84 3.85
N PHE A 142 9.01 -5.84 4.57
CA PHE A 142 10.12 -5.00 4.10
C PHE A 142 11.47 -5.73 4.11
N ASP A 143 11.60 -6.80 4.88
CA ASP A 143 12.79 -7.66 4.85
C ASP A 143 12.85 -8.60 3.63
N ARG A 144 11.77 -8.76 2.88
CA ARG A 144 11.73 -9.59 1.67
C ARG A 144 12.68 -9.06 0.59
N ASP A 145 13.44 -9.96 -0.03
CA ASP A 145 14.38 -9.61 -1.11
C ASP A 145 13.74 -8.83 -2.26
N ALA A 146 12.48 -9.19 -2.63
CA ALA A 146 11.76 -8.50 -3.68
C ALA A 146 11.45 -7.04 -3.31
N PHE A 147 11.12 -6.77 -2.04
CA PHE A 147 10.90 -5.41 -1.56
C PHE A 147 12.20 -4.61 -1.57
N LYS A 148 13.29 -5.20 -1.05
CA LYS A 148 14.63 -4.57 -1.05
C LYS A 148 15.09 -4.23 -2.46
N ARG A 149 14.91 -5.14 -3.43
CA ARG A 149 15.21 -4.85 -4.84
C ARG A 149 14.37 -3.71 -5.41
N ALA A 150 13.05 -3.72 -5.16
CA ALA A 150 12.16 -2.69 -5.68
C ALA A 150 12.47 -1.30 -5.11
N THR A 151 12.86 -1.20 -3.83
CA THR A 151 13.20 0.07 -3.19
C THR A 151 14.60 0.57 -3.52
N SER A 152 15.57 -0.34 -3.77
CA SER A 152 16.93 0.05 -4.17
C SER A 152 17.00 0.67 -5.57
N GLN A 153 16.08 0.35 -6.46
CA GLN A 153 16.03 0.90 -7.82
C GLN A 153 15.44 2.33 -7.89
N ARG A 154 14.94 2.86 -6.79
CA ARG A 154 14.31 4.18 -6.71
C ARG A 154 15.28 5.36 -6.90
N PHE A 155 16.60 5.12 -6.89
CA PHE A 155 17.65 6.12 -6.95
C PHE A 155 18.60 5.92 -8.15
N ILE A 156 18.14 5.32 -9.25
CA ILE A 156 18.89 5.46 -10.49
C ILE A 156 18.61 6.89 -10.97
N GLU A 157 19.47 7.82 -10.55
CA GLU A 157 19.57 9.14 -11.16
C GLU A 157 19.90 8.91 -12.64
N ASP A 158 19.10 9.52 -13.52
CA ASP A 158 19.45 9.64 -14.94
C ASP A 158 20.80 10.35 -15.03
N SER A 159 21.86 9.58 -15.31
CA SER A 159 23.21 10.06 -15.63
C SER A 159 23.36 10.28 -17.11
#